data_91d69326c6967ce341c6a505e07d1290
#
_entry.id   91d69326c6967ce341c6a505e07d1290
#
_cell.length_a   1.000
_cell.length_b   1.000
_cell.length_c   1.000
_cell.angle_alpha   90.00
_cell.angle_beta   90.00
_cell.angle_gamma   90.00
#
_symmetry.space_group_name_H-M   'P 1'
#
loop_
_entity.id
_entity.type
_entity.pdbx_description
1 polymer ?
#
loop_
_entity_poly.entity_id
_entity_poly.type
_entity_poly.pdbx_seq_one_letter_code
_entity_poly.pdbx_strand_id
1 'polypeptide(L)'
;MSWEIEYKKKLRTPQEALRSVQSGMRVYIQPGCAEPETLVEALMERGPDVEDVEIVHMMTMGTAPYVAPEMEGHFRHNAVFIGGNVRDAINDGRADYTPIYLSEIEQLFTSGAMPLDVALLQLSPPDAHGFCSFGVGVDTSLTAAQCARYVVAQINDQMPRTYGDSFIHVSKIDAVVESSRPLCTTKKAEITELHTAIARNVAGLIEDGAVLQTGIGGIPDAVLPFLMDRKDLGVHSELVSDGAIPLIEAGVINGARKNFKPRKVIVGFIIGSKKIFDFVDNNPIFEFHPTSYTNDPLLIARNDNMVAINSALQIDLTGQVCSDSIGNQFYSGIGGQVDFLRGASHAKGGKPIIAISSTAKSGTISRIVPMLSPGAGVVTSRGLVRYVVTEFGVAYLHGKSIRERAKALIDVSHPKFRDELYEYCEKTKWLQRPAAQVVPMR
;
A
#
# COMPACT_ATOMS: atom_id res chain seq x y z
N MET A 1 38.33 7.10 -11.28
CA MET A 1 37.70 7.14 -12.63
C MET A 1 36.49 8.02 -12.47
N SER A 2 36.19 8.97 -13.40
CA SER A 2 34.99 9.78 -13.22
C SER A 2 33.74 8.90 -13.39
N TRP A 3 32.67 9.26 -12.75
CA TRP A 3 31.41 8.49 -12.81
C TRP A 3 30.86 8.41 -14.24
N GLU A 4 31.11 9.43 -15.09
CA GLU A 4 30.64 9.43 -16.47
C GLU A 4 31.32 8.35 -17.31
N ILE A 5 32.63 8.10 -17.07
CA ILE A 5 33.36 7.02 -17.74
C ILE A 5 32.83 5.66 -17.27
N GLU A 6 32.54 5.54 -15.98
CA GLU A 6 31.96 4.31 -15.41
C GLU A 6 30.57 4.04 -15.97
N TYR A 7 29.70 5.06 -16.00
CA TYR A 7 28.36 5.01 -16.59
C TYR A 7 28.39 4.51 -18.03
N LYS A 8 29.23 5.13 -18.88
CA LYS A 8 29.38 4.75 -20.29
C LYS A 8 29.82 3.30 -20.47
N LYS A 9 30.69 2.78 -19.60
CA LYS A 9 31.13 1.38 -19.64
C LYS A 9 30.03 0.40 -19.28
N LYS A 10 29.01 0.82 -18.52
CA LYS A 10 27.88 0.00 -18.06
C LYS A 10 26.70 0.04 -19.03
N LEU A 11 26.71 0.92 -20.02
CA LEU A 11 25.64 0.99 -21.05
C LEU A 11 25.50 -0.34 -21.79
N ARG A 12 24.27 -0.82 -21.87
CA ARG A 12 23.87 -2.06 -22.54
C ARG A 12 22.55 -1.87 -23.27
N THR A 13 22.29 -2.70 -24.27
CA THR A 13 20.92 -2.90 -24.74
C THR A 13 20.12 -3.66 -23.67
N PRO A 14 18.79 -3.57 -23.67
CA PRO A 14 17.96 -4.33 -22.71
C PRO A 14 18.28 -5.83 -22.75
N GLN A 15 18.43 -6.42 -23.92
CA GLN A 15 18.75 -7.84 -24.13
C GLN A 15 20.12 -8.22 -23.55
N GLU A 16 21.13 -7.35 -23.74
CA GLU A 16 22.47 -7.58 -23.18
C GLU A 16 22.46 -7.51 -21.66
N ALA A 17 21.74 -6.54 -21.07
CA ALA A 17 21.65 -6.38 -19.63
C ALA A 17 20.98 -7.60 -18.97
N LEU A 18 19.94 -8.15 -19.59
CA LEU A 18 19.17 -9.30 -19.07
C LEU A 18 19.87 -10.66 -19.28
N ARG A 19 21.03 -10.72 -19.97
CA ARG A 19 21.89 -11.93 -19.98
C ARG A 19 22.41 -12.30 -18.60
N SER A 20 22.39 -11.38 -17.64
CA SER A 20 22.72 -11.62 -16.23
C SER A 20 21.72 -12.55 -15.54
N VAL A 21 20.47 -12.65 -16.02
CA VAL A 21 19.47 -13.56 -15.48
C VAL A 21 19.71 -14.95 -16.00
N GLN A 22 19.86 -15.93 -15.08
CA GLN A 22 20.10 -17.33 -15.33
C GLN A 22 19.01 -18.18 -14.67
N SER A 23 18.85 -19.43 -15.11
CA SER A 23 17.92 -20.40 -14.51
C SER A 23 18.15 -20.55 -13.00
N GLY A 24 17.06 -20.68 -12.24
CA GLY A 24 17.07 -20.81 -10.78
C GLY A 24 17.38 -19.52 -9.99
N MET A 25 17.56 -18.37 -10.66
CA MET A 25 17.81 -17.10 -10.00
C MET A 25 16.53 -16.45 -9.48
N ARG A 26 16.68 -15.61 -8.45
CA ARG A 26 15.63 -14.74 -7.95
C ARG A 26 15.83 -13.31 -8.42
N VAL A 27 14.84 -12.78 -9.14
CA VAL A 27 14.84 -11.44 -9.75
C VAL A 27 13.84 -10.55 -9.02
N TYR A 28 14.32 -9.46 -8.44
CA TYR A 28 13.47 -8.39 -7.89
C TYR A 28 13.10 -7.41 -9.00
N ILE A 29 11.83 -7.01 -9.07
CA ILE A 29 11.33 -5.96 -9.95
C ILE A 29 10.84 -4.80 -9.10
N GLN A 30 11.32 -3.57 -9.37
CA GLN A 30 10.85 -2.36 -8.70
C GLN A 30 9.34 -2.21 -8.88
N PRO A 31 8.56 -2.03 -7.78
CA PRO A 31 7.11 -2.07 -7.82
C PRO A 31 6.47 -0.72 -8.14
N GLY A 32 5.13 -0.72 -8.09
CA GLY A 32 4.31 0.47 -8.26
C GLY A 32 4.43 1.09 -9.65
N CYS A 33 4.40 2.42 -9.69
CA CYS A 33 4.57 3.20 -10.92
C CYS A 33 6.03 3.28 -11.38
N ALA A 34 6.97 2.78 -10.58
CA ALA A 34 8.39 2.72 -10.91
C ALA A 34 8.80 1.42 -11.62
N GLU A 35 7.85 0.56 -12.01
CA GLU A 35 8.14 -0.69 -12.72
C GLU A 35 8.97 -0.42 -13.99
N PRO A 36 10.13 -1.11 -14.15
CA PRO A 36 11.03 -0.93 -15.30
C PRO A 36 10.53 -1.71 -16.52
N GLU A 37 9.45 -1.25 -17.17
CA GLU A 37 8.76 -1.98 -18.23
C GLU A 37 9.67 -2.41 -19.39
N THR A 38 10.67 -1.58 -19.79
CA THR A 38 11.64 -1.96 -20.83
C THR A 38 12.46 -3.18 -20.43
N LEU A 39 12.85 -3.27 -19.14
CA LEU A 39 13.58 -4.45 -18.63
C LEU A 39 12.67 -5.66 -18.47
N VAL A 40 11.41 -5.45 -18.09
CA VAL A 40 10.40 -6.52 -18.02
C VAL A 40 10.14 -7.11 -19.41
N GLU A 41 9.98 -6.28 -20.44
CA GLU A 41 9.82 -6.72 -21.83
C GLU A 41 11.03 -7.57 -22.28
N ALA A 42 12.26 -7.10 -22.04
CA ALA A 42 13.47 -7.85 -22.37
C ALA A 42 13.65 -9.14 -21.52
N LEU A 43 13.13 -9.15 -20.28
CA LEU A 43 13.11 -10.36 -19.46
C LEU A 43 12.20 -11.44 -20.08
N MET A 44 11.07 -11.05 -20.65
CA MET A 44 10.17 -12.00 -21.35
C MET A 44 10.84 -12.61 -22.59
N GLU A 45 11.62 -11.83 -23.32
CA GLU A 45 12.41 -12.35 -24.46
C GLU A 45 13.44 -13.41 -24.01
N ARG A 46 13.88 -13.37 -22.74
CA ARG A 46 14.76 -14.38 -22.13
C ARG A 46 14.03 -15.67 -21.73
N GLY A 47 12.69 -15.65 -21.65
CA GLY A 47 11.89 -16.83 -21.23
C GLY A 47 12.36 -18.14 -21.86
N PRO A 48 12.48 -18.25 -23.20
CA PRO A 48 12.89 -19.50 -23.85
C PRO A 48 14.28 -20.03 -23.47
N ASP A 49 15.13 -19.16 -22.90
CA ASP A 49 16.53 -19.50 -22.56
C ASP A 49 16.73 -19.83 -21.07
N VAL A 50 15.71 -19.65 -20.22
CA VAL A 50 15.81 -19.82 -18.76
C VAL A 50 14.69 -20.66 -18.22
N GLU A 51 14.93 -21.32 -17.10
CA GLU A 51 13.96 -22.14 -16.36
C GLU A 51 14.02 -21.79 -14.87
N ASP A 52 12.88 -21.89 -14.19
CA ASP A 52 12.75 -21.76 -12.73
C ASP A 52 13.31 -20.41 -12.19
N VAL A 53 13.04 -19.32 -12.90
CA VAL A 53 13.38 -17.97 -12.43
C VAL A 53 12.25 -17.45 -11.54
N GLU A 54 12.57 -17.19 -10.26
CA GLU A 54 11.61 -16.60 -9.32
C GLU A 54 11.60 -15.07 -9.44
N ILE A 55 10.42 -14.50 -9.70
CA ILE A 55 10.21 -13.04 -9.77
C ILE A 55 9.56 -12.58 -8.47
N VAL A 56 10.19 -11.64 -7.77
CA VAL A 56 9.70 -11.09 -6.49
C VAL A 56 9.43 -9.60 -6.61
N HIS A 57 8.25 -9.19 -6.23
CA HIS A 57 7.89 -7.78 -6.06
C HIS A 57 6.63 -7.60 -5.21
N MET A 58 6.37 -6.38 -4.78
CA MET A 58 5.07 -5.93 -4.31
C MET A 58 4.13 -5.72 -5.52
N MET A 59 3.04 -4.99 -5.34
CA MET A 59 2.14 -4.65 -6.44
C MET A 59 2.85 -3.82 -7.52
N THR A 60 2.85 -4.29 -8.78
CA THR A 60 3.26 -3.52 -9.96
C THR A 60 2.05 -2.96 -10.71
N MET A 61 2.26 -1.94 -11.55
CA MET A 61 1.20 -1.30 -12.34
C MET A 61 1.18 -1.75 -13.80
N GLY A 62 2.18 -2.49 -14.24
CA GLY A 62 2.27 -3.06 -15.59
C GLY A 62 1.43 -4.33 -15.74
N THR A 63 1.61 -5.01 -16.86
CA THR A 63 0.79 -6.15 -17.29
C THR A 63 1.18 -7.48 -16.63
N ALA A 64 2.34 -7.56 -15.96
CA ALA A 64 2.88 -8.78 -15.36
C ALA A 64 2.92 -9.99 -16.33
N PRO A 65 3.58 -9.88 -17.50
CA PRO A 65 3.54 -10.91 -18.53
C PRO A 65 4.21 -12.23 -18.12
N TYR A 66 5.05 -12.22 -17.11
CA TYR A 66 5.72 -13.40 -16.53
C TYR A 66 4.76 -14.39 -15.83
N VAL A 67 3.51 -14.01 -15.54
CA VAL A 67 2.48 -14.92 -15.00
C VAL A 67 1.56 -15.50 -16.08
N ALA A 68 1.81 -15.19 -17.35
CA ALA A 68 1.04 -15.73 -18.46
C ALA A 68 1.27 -17.25 -18.56
N PRO A 69 0.25 -18.03 -18.99
CA PRO A 69 0.36 -19.50 -19.07
C PRO A 69 1.55 -20.00 -19.90
N GLU A 70 1.92 -19.28 -20.97
CA GLU A 70 3.04 -19.61 -21.84
C GLU A 70 4.41 -19.45 -21.18
N MET A 71 4.48 -18.78 -20.03
CA MET A 71 5.70 -18.57 -19.25
C MET A 71 5.87 -19.58 -18.11
N GLU A 72 4.93 -20.53 -17.99
CA GLU A 72 5.02 -21.58 -16.97
C GLU A 72 6.28 -22.43 -17.16
N GLY A 73 7.00 -22.69 -16.08
CA GLY A 73 8.30 -23.37 -16.08
C GLY A 73 9.49 -22.44 -16.34
N HIS A 74 9.30 -21.30 -17.00
CA HIS A 74 10.33 -20.29 -17.19
C HIS A 74 10.40 -19.31 -16.03
N PHE A 75 9.24 -18.77 -15.65
CA PHE A 75 9.11 -17.82 -14.55
C PHE A 75 8.05 -18.26 -13.55
N ARG A 76 8.32 -18.00 -12.27
CA ARG A 76 7.36 -18.16 -11.19
C ARG A 76 7.35 -16.90 -10.33
N HIS A 77 6.22 -16.21 -10.29
CA HIS A 77 6.09 -15.02 -9.47
C HIS A 77 5.80 -15.37 -8.02
N ASN A 78 6.51 -14.75 -7.09
CA ASN A 78 6.26 -14.79 -5.65
C ASN A 78 5.90 -13.38 -5.17
N ALA A 79 4.62 -13.12 -4.98
CA ALA A 79 4.12 -11.83 -4.51
C ALA A 79 4.37 -11.67 -3.01
N VAL A 80 4.92 -10.54 -2.60
CA VAL A 80 4.90 -10.10 -1.19
C VAL A 80 3.72 -9.14 -0.92
N PHE A 81 3.06 -8.70 -1.99
CA PHE A 81 1.75 -8.05 -2.00
C PHE A 81 1.07 -8.30 -3.35
N ILE A 82 -0.15 -8.81 -3.35
CA ILE A 82 -0.84 -9.26 -4.56
C ILE A 82 -1.50 -8.09 -5.28
N GLY A 83 -1.00 -7.75 -6.46
CA GLY A 83 -1.64 -6.82 -7.39
C GLY A 83 -2.80 -7.46 -8.16
N GLY A 84 -3.66 -6.62 -8.76
CA GLY A 84 -4.76 -7.11 -9.58
C GLY A 84 -4.30 -7.90 -10.81
N ASN A 85 -3.13 -7.57 -11.34
CA ASN A 85 -2.51 -8.16 -12.52
C ASN A 85 -1.96 -9.60 -12.31
N VAL A 86 -1.73 -10.02 -11.06
CA VAL A 86 -1.18 -11.35 -10.73
C VAL A 86 -2.16 -12.22 -9.92
N ARG A 87 -3.30 -11.66 -9.50
CA ARG A 87 -4.25 -12.30 -8.59
C ARG A 87 -4.77 -13.64 -9.10
N ASP A 88 -5.17 -13.70 -10.36
CA ASP A 88 -5.70 -14.92 -10.95
C ASP A 88 -4.63 -16.02 -10.99
N ALA A 89 -3.39 -15.67 -11.37
CA ALA A 89 -2.28 -16.63 -11.39
C ALA A 89 -1.98 -17.24 -10.00
N ILE A 90 -2.10 -16.43 -8.93
CA ILE A 90 -1.92 -16.91 -7.54
C ILE A 90 -3.07 -17.84 -7.15
N ASN A 91 -4.31 -17.48 -7.41
CA ASN A 91 -5.47 -18.30 -7.06
C ASN A 91 -5.57 -19.59 -7.92
N ASP A 92 -4.98 -19.58 -9.12
CA ASP A 92 -4.85 -20.77 -9.99
C ASP A 92 -3.63 -21.64 -9.64
N GLY A 93 -2.76 -21.23 -8.71
CA GLY A 93 -1.56 -21.95 -8.29
C GLY A 93 -0.36 -21.80 -9.23
N ARG A 94 -0.43 -20.91 -10.22
CA ARG A 94 0.68 -20.60 -11.16
C ARG A 94 1.68 -19.58 -10.61
N ALA A 95 1.33 -18.92 -9.51
CA ALA A 95 2.20 -17.98 -8.79
C ALA A 95 2.05 -18.19 -7.28
N ASP A 96 2.98 -17.65 -6.51
CA ASP A 96 3.05 -17.80 -5.06
C ASP A 96 2.75 -16.48 -4.34
N TYR A 97 2.40 -16.59 -3.06
CA TYR A 97 2.23 -15.46 -2.16
C TYR A 97 2.99 -15.71 -0.85
N THR A 98 3.89 -14.81 -0.52
CA THR A 98 4.57 -14.76 0.79
C THR A 98 3.92 -13.71 1.68
N PRO A 99 3.08 -14.10 2.67
CA PRO A 99 2.42 -13.16 3.57
C PRO A 99 3.44 -12.54 4.53
N ILE A 100 3.51 -11.20 4.52
CA ILE A 100 4.45 -10.43 5.34
C ILE A 100 3.91 -9.01 5.57
N TYR A 101 4.28 -8.38 6.70
CA TYR A 101 4.06 -6.95 6.91
C TYR A 101 4.98 -6.12 6.02
N LEU A 102 4.48 -4.99 5.54
CA LEU A 102 5.25 -4.15 4.62
C LEU A 102 6.55 -3.63 5.27
N SER A 103 6.50 -3.33 6.55
CA SER A 103 7.69 -2.93 7.34
C SER A 103 8.78 -3.99 7.43
N GLU A 104 8.46 -5.27 7.16
CA GLU A 104 9.37 -6.41 7.34
C GLU A 104 9.91 -6.99 6.03
N ILE A 105 9.42 -6.55 4.86
CA ILE A 105 9.86 -7.08 3.55
C ILE A 105 11.37 -6.94 3.39
N GLU A 106 11.93 -5.78 3.72
CA GLU A 106 13.36 -5.53 3.59
C GLU A 106 14.21 -6.46 4.47
N GLN A 107 13.66 -6.91 5.58
CA GLN A 107 14.33 -7.88 6.44
C GLN A 107 14.48 -9.25 5.75
N LEU A 108 13.58 -9.64 4.85
CA LEU A 108 13.75 -10.86 4.05
C LEU A 108 15.03 -10.81 3.21
N PHE A 109 15.32 -9.64 2.63
CA PHE A 109 16.51 -9.45 1.79
C PHE A 109 17.78 -9.35 2.63
N THR A 110 17.77 -8.52 3.67
CA THR A 110 18.96 -8.26 4.52
C THR A 110 19.36 -9.46 5.37
N SER A 111 18.41 -10.28 5.81
CA SER A 111 18.69 -11.50 6.59
C SER A 111 19.12 -12.69 5.71
N GLY A 112 18.92 -12.59 4.40
CA GLY A 112 19.15 -13.71 3.47
C GLY A 112 18.05 -14.77 3.50
N ALA A 113 16.91 -14.53 4.17
CA ALA A 113 15.75 -15.43 4.09
C ALA A 113 15.17 -15.47 2.66
N MET A 114 15.28 -14.36 1.93
CA MET A 114 14.93 -14.24 0.52
C MET A 114 16.08 -13.53 -0.22
N PRO A 115 17.18 -14.25 -0.53
CA PRO A 115 18.33 -13.65 -1.21
C PRO A 115 17.96 -13.23 -2.63
N LEU A 116 18.47 -12.10 -3.10
CA LEU A 116 18.23 -11.56 -4.44
C LEU A 116 19.47 -11.73 -5.31
N ASP A 117 19.31 -12.31 -6.50
CA ASP A 117 20.39 -12.44 -7.47
C ASP A 117 20.46 -11.21 -8.38
N VAL A 118 19.31 -10.74 -8.89
CA VAL A 118 19.22 -9.59 -9.77
C VAL A 118 18.14 -8.62 -9.29
N ALA A 119 18.43 -7.32 -9.29
CA ALA A 119 17.44 -6.26 -9.09
C ALA A 119 17.26 -5.48 -10.39
N LEU A 120 16.01 -5.40 -10.88
CA LEU A 120 15.60 -4.59 -12.02
C LEU A 120 14.96 -3.31 -11.51
N LEU A 121 15.59 -2.17 -11.80
CA LEU A 121 15.20 -0.86 -11.27
C LEU A 121 14.92 0.12 -12.39
N GLN A 122 14.08 1.12 -12.13
CA GLN A 122 13.89 2.29 -12.97
C GLN A 122 14.26 3.55 -12.18
N LEU A 123 15.23 4.29 -12.66
CA LEU A 123 15.87 5.41 -11.95
C LEU A 123 15.86 6.67 -12.82
N SER A 124 15.99 7.84 -12.18
CA SER A 124 16.24 9.11 -12.88
C SER A 124 17.64 9.12 -13.50
N PRO A 125 17.90 10.00 -14.47
CA PRO A 125 19.27 10.27 -14.93
C PRO A 125 20.19 10.65 -13.74
N PRO A 126 21.51 10.33 -13.83
CA PRO A 126 22.46 10.75 -12.81
C PRO A 126 22.61 12.28 -12.77
N ASP A 127 22.80 12.81 -11.56
CA ASP A 127 23.15 14.23 -11.35
C ASP A 127 24.63 14.49 -11.64
N ALA A 128 25.07 15.75 -11.41
CA ALA A 128 26.47 16.18 -11.60
C ALA A 128 27.48 15.37 -10.75
N HIS A 129 27.01 14.61 -9.77
CA HIS A 129 27.83 13.80 -8.86
C HIS A 129 27.66 12.28 -9.10
N GLY A 130 26.89 11.88 -10.11
CA GLY A 130 26.68 10.49 -10.48
C GLY A 130 25.59 9.78 -9.64
N PHE A 131 24.70 10.52 -8.95
CA PHE A 131 23.60 9.95 -8.20
C PHE A 131 22.30 9.94 -9.01
N CYS A 132 21.72 8.76 -9.19
CA CYS A 132 20.37 8.56 -9.72
C CYS A 132 19.37 8.52 -8.57
N SER A 133 18.14 9.01 -8.79
CA SER A 133 17.04 8.90 -7.84
C SER A 133 16.18 7.67 -8.16
N PHE A 134 15.69 6.99 -7.11
CA PHE A 134 14.65 5.96 -7.24
C PHE A 134 13.28 6.56 -7.65
N GLY A 135 13.18 7.88 -7.67
CA GLY A 135 12.01 8.59 -8.15
C GLY A 135 10.77 8.31 -7.34
N VAL A 136 9.74 7.80 -8.01
CA VAL A 136 8.41 7.58 -7.41
C VAL A 136 8.30 6.33 -6.53
N GLY A 137 9.35 5.47 -6.44
CA GLY A 137 9.31 4.21 -5.68
C GLY A 137 10.63 3.91 -4.99
N VAL A 138 10.82 4.40 -3.75
CA VAL A 138 11.96 4.04 -2.90
C VAL A 138 11.66 2.75 -2.14
N ASP A 139 10.52 2.70 -1.48
CA ASP A 139 9.89 1.53 -0.84
C ASP A 139 10.88 0.42 -0.41
N THR A 140 10.77 -0.79 -0.98
CA THR A 140 11.71 -1.91 -0.78
C THR A 140 12.85 -1.89 -1.79
N SER A 141 12.82 -0.98 -2.76
CA SER A 141 13.72 -0.95 -3.93
C SER A 141 15.14 -0.55 -3.55
N LEU A 142 15.30 0.39 -2.62
CA LEU A 142 16.62 0.78 -2.12
C LEU A 142 17.34 -0.42 -1.48
N THR A 143 16.67 -1.15 -0.61
CA THR A 143 17.25 -2.30 0.08
C THR A 143 17.46 -3.47 -0.90
N ALA A 144 16.55 -3.67 -1.86
CA ALA A 144 16.75 -4.66 -2.91
C ALA A 144 18.01 -4.38 -3.73
N ALA A 145 18.24 -3.11 -4.10
CA ALA A 145 19.46 -2.69 -4.79
C ALA A 145 20.75 -2.91 -3.97
N GLN A 146 20.66 -2.79 -2.64
CA GLN A 146 21.79 -3.01 -1.73
C GLN A 146 22.11 -4.49 -1.49
N CYS A 147 21.08 -5.36 -1.60
CA CYS A 147 21.19 -6.80 -1.30
C CYS A 147 21.37 -7.68 -2.54
N ALA A 148 20.92 -7.22 -3.72
CA ALA A 148 21.08 -7.99 -4.95
C ALA A 148 22.55 -8.13 -5.36
N ARG A 149 22.89 -9.30 -5.93
CA ARG A 149 24.24 -9.57 -6.45
C ARG A 149 24.52 -8.78 -7.73
N TYR A 150 23.50 -8.45 -8.50
CA TYR A 150 23.61 -7.73 -9.76
C TYR A 150 22.46 -6.73 -9.90
N VAL A 151 22.76 -5.48 -10.19
CA VAL A 151 21.79 -4.40 -10.31
C VAL A 151 21.72 -3.92 -11.75
N VAL A 152 20.57 -4.05 -12.37
CA VAL A 152 20.25 -3.52 -13.70
C VAL A 152 19.34 -2.31 -13.56
N ALA A 153 19.75 -1.17 -14.08
CA ALA A 153 18.98 0.07 -14.01
C ALA A 153 18.52 0.52 -15.39
N GLN A 154 17.21 0.66 -15.56
CA GLN A 154 16.59 1.44 -16.62
C GLN A 154 16.67 2.91 -16.22
N ILE A 155 17.51 3.68 -16.87
CA ILE A 155 17.62 5.13 -16.65
C ILE A 155 16.60 5.82 -17.53
N ASN A 156 15.60 6.44 -16.91
CA ASN A 156 14.48 7.08 -17.59
C ASN A 156 14.46 8.58 -17.30
N ASP A 157 14.54 9.40 -18.34
CA ASP A 157 14.50 10.85 -18.24
C ASP A 157 13.15 11.42 -17.81
N GLN A 158 12.10 10.59 -17.80
CA GLN A 158 10.78 10.93 -17.29
C GLN A 158 10.58 10.55 -15.80
N MET A 159 11.58 9.90 -15.18
CA MET A 159 11.55 9.60 -13.76
C MET A 159 11.88 10.84 -12.94
N PRO A 160 10.99 11.33 -12.06
CA PRO A 160 11.27 12.52 -11.25
C PRO A 160 12.42 12.27 -10.29
N ARG A 161 13.12 13.34 -9.94
CA ARG A 161 14.14 13.34 -8.91
C ARG A 161 13.51 13.66 -7.55
N THR A 162 13.51 12.72 -6.64
CA THR A 162 12.91 12.86 -5.30
C THR A 162 13.98 12.91 -4.21
N TYR A 163 13.62 13.41 -3.03
CA TYR A 163 14.52 13.59 -1.89
C TYR A 163 14.27 12.58 -0.79
N GLY A 164 15.14 12.55 0.21
CA GLY A 164 15.17 11.56 1.30
C GLY A 164 16.22 10.48 1.01
N ASP A 165 15.92 9.24 1.35
CA ASP A 165 16.78 8.06 1.06
C ASP A 165 16.56 7.55 -0.36
N SER A 166 16.51 8.46 -1.33
CA SER A 166 16.07 8.20 -2.71
C SER A 166 17.21 8.05 -3.71
N PHE A 167 18.45 7.91 -3.28
CA PHE A 167 19.58 7.97 -4.21
C PHE A 167 20.44 6.72 -4.21
N ILE A 168 20.91 6.38 -5.44
CA ILE A 168 21.95 5.37 -5.67
C ILE A 168 23.01 5.94 -6.60
N HIS A 169 24.29 5.76 -6.26
CA HIS A 169 25.38 6.18 -7.12
C HIS A 169 25.63 5.18 -8.24
N VAL A 170 25.99 5.64 -9.45
CA VAL A 170 26.24 4.78 -10.63
C VAL A 170 27.26 3.67 -10.40
N SER A 171 28.18 3.81 -9.42
CA SER A 171 29.11 2.74 -9.05
C SER A 171 28.45 1.51 -8.45
N LYS A 172 27.22 1.62 -7.95
CA LYS A 172 26.42 0.54 -7.39
C LYS A 172 25.47 -0.12 -8.39
N ILE A 173 25.48 0.29 -9.63
CA ILE A 173 24.72 -0.25 -10.74
C ILE A 173 25.68 -1.07 -11.60
N ASP A 174 25.30 -2.26 -12.04
CA ASP A 174 26.17 -3.14 -12.84
C ASP A 174 25.91 -3.01 -14.33
N ALA A 175 24.65 -2.80 -14.73
CA ALA A 175 24.26 -2.54 -16.11
C ALA A 175 23.25 -1.41 -16.19
N VAL A 176 23.39 -0.57 -17.19
CA VAL A 176 22.56 0.60 -17.47
C VAL A 176 21.88 0.45 -18.81
N VAL A 177 20.56 0.66 -18.85
CA VAL A 177 19.74 0.71 -20.06
C VAL A 177 19.07 2.08 -20.10
N GLU A 178 19.38 2.89 -21.10
CA GLU A 178 18.73 4.19 -21.28
C GLU A 178 17.35 4.01 -21.93
N SER A 179 16.37 4.71 -21.40
CA SER A 179 14.98 4.68 -21.86
C SER A 179 14.36 6.07 -21.70
N SER A 180 13.47 6.44 -22.61
CA SER A 180 12.61 7.62 -22.49
C SER A 180 11.17 7.16 -22.69
N ARG A 181 10.51 6.84 -21.58
CA ARG A 181 9.18 6.21 -21.57
C ARG A 181 8.33 6.80 -20.45
N PRO A 182 7.04 7.09 -20.68
CA PRO A 182 6.13 7.48 -19.61
C PRO A 182 6.11 6.41 -18.51
N LEU A 183 6.07 6.86 -17.24
CA LEU A 183 5.90 5.95 -16.12
C LEU A 183 4.50 5.32 -16.14
N CYS A 184 4.37 4.14 -15.55
CA CYS A 184 3.07 3.54 -15.28
C CYS A 184 2.20 4.49 -14.46
N THR A 185 0.95 4.66 -14.86
CA THR A 185 -0.02 5.52 -14.18
C THR A 185 -1.24 4.72 -13.75
N THR A 186 -1.93 5.23 -12.75
CA THR A 186 -3.22 4.68 -12.33
C THR A 186 -4.36 5.62 -12.70
N LYS A 187 -5.50 5.04 -13.03
CA LYS A 187 -6.73 5.83 -13.21
C LYS A 187 -7.26 6.23 -11.85
N LYS A 188 -7.76 7.48 -11.75
CA LYS A 188 -8.46 7.94 -10.56
C LYS A 188 -9.65 7.04 -10.28
N ALA A 189 -9.81 6.63 -9.01
CA ALA A 189 -10.95 5.84 -8.60
C ALA A 189 -12.27 6.62 -8.79
N GLU A 190 -13.31 5.95 -9.23
CA GLU A 190 -14.66 6.53 -9.28
C GLU A 190 -15.20 6.67 -7.85
N ILE A 191 -15.53 7.91 -7.48
CA ILE A 191 -16.08 8.22 -6.16
C ILE A 191 -17.61 8.14 -6.25
N THR A 192 -18.19 7.18 -5.54
CA THR A 192 -19.64 6.98 -5.45
C THR A 192 -20.23 7.75 -4.26
N GLU A 193 -21.57 7.86 -4.21
CA GLU A 193 -22.29 8.41 -3.05
C GLU A 193 -21.97 7.63 -1.76
N LEU A 194 -21.80 6.32 -1.87
CA LEU A 194 -21.41 5.45 -0.76
C LEU A 194 -20.03 5.83 -0.22
N HIS A 195 -19.04 6.02 -1.09
CA HIS A 195 -17.70 6.47 -0.71
C HIS A 195 -17.76 7.85 -0.03
N THR A 196 -18.58 8.75 -0.57
CA THR A 196 -18.77 10.10 -0.02
C THR A 196 -19.40 10.07 1.38
N ALA A 197 -20.37 9.20 1.65
CA ALA A 197 -20.97 9.04 2.97
C ALA A 197 -19.96 8.52 4.01
N ILE A 198 -19.18 7.51 3.66
CA ILE A 198 -18.10 6.98 4.52
C ILE A 198 -17.06 8.07 4.78
N ALA A 199 -16.62 8.74 3.71
CA ALA A 199 -15.60 9.80 3.77
C ALA A 199 -16.00 10.96 4.70
N ARG A 200 -17.26 11.35 4.70
CA ARG A 200 -17.78 12.37 5.63
C ARG A 200 -17.65 11.92 7.09
N ASN A 201 -17.98 10.67 7.39
CA ASN A 201 -17.83 10.13 8.74
C ASN A 201 -16.37 10.04 9.17
N VAL A 202 -15.46 9.64 8.25
CA VAL A 202 -14.00 9.63 8.50
C VAL A 202 -13.48 11.04 8.74
N ALA A 203 -13.83 12.01 7.88
CA ALA A 203 -13.40 13.40 8.00
C ALA A 203 -13.84 14.05 9.32
N GLY A 204 -14.98 13.63 9.88
CA GLY A 204 -15.43 14.05 11.21
C GLY A 204 -14.52 13.64 12.36
N LEU A 205 -13.63 12.65 12.14
CA LEU A 205 -12.64 12.22 13.12
C LEU A 205 -11.29 12.94 12.98
N ILE A 206 -11.08 13.70 11.91
CA ILE A 206 -9.81 14.37 11.59
C ILE A 206 -9.86 15.81 12.08
N GLU A 207 -8.96 16.16 12.98
CA GLU A 207 -8.85 17.49 13.59
C GLU A 207 -7.71 18.29 12.96
N ASP A 208 -7.66 19.59 13.21
CA ASP A 208 -6.54 20.44 12.81
C ASP A 208 -5.22 19.95 13.41
N GLY A 209 -4.16 19.94 12.61
CA GLY A 209 -2.85 19.44 13.00
C GLY A 209 -2.72 17.92 13.02
N ALA A 210 -3.74 17.18 12.56
CA ALA A 210 -3.62 15.72 12.39
C ALA A 210 -2.53 15.35 11.38
N VAL A 211 -1.85 14.23 11.62
CA VAL A 211 -0.91 13.64 10.66
C VAL A 211 -1.58 12.45 9.98
N LEU A 212 -1.65 12.48 8.67
CA LEU A 212 -2.43 11.53 7.89
C LEU A 212 -1.57 10.40 7.31
N GLN A 213 -2.09 9.19 7.38
CA GLN A 213 -1.79 8.10 6.46
C GLN A 213 -3.08 7.81 5.69
N THR A 214 -2.97 7.79 4.38
CA THR A 214 -4.04 7.43 3.46
C THR A 214 -3.57 6.36 2.49
N GLY A 215 -4.50 5.47 2.09
CA GLY A 215 -4.26 4.53 1.00
C GLY A 215 -4.69 5.11 -0.35
N ILE A 216 -4.87 4.23 -1.31
CA ILE A 216 -5.47 4.49 -2.63
C ILE A 216 -6.86 3.86 -2.71
N GLY A 217 -7.71 4.39 -3.60
CA GLY A 217 -9.05 3.85 -3.87
C GLY A 217 -10.17 4.78 -3.46
N GLY A 218 -11.41 4.33 -3.68
CA GLY A 218 -12.60 5.19 -3.58
C GLY A 218 -12.79 5.86 -2.23
N ILE A 219 -12.56 5.19 -1.11
CA ILE A 219 -12.75 5.77 0.23
C ILE A 219 -11.64 6.76 0.57
N PRO A 220 -10.32 6.43 0.50
CA PRO A 220 -9.25 7.38 0.76
C PRO A 220 -9.33 8.63 -0.11
N ASP A 221 -9.55 8.46 -1.42
CA ASP A 221 -9.65 9.58 -2.36
C ASP A 221 -10.90 10.46 -2.10
N ALA A 222 -11.98 9.86 -1.57
CA ALA A 222 -13.18 10.61 -1.20
C ALA A 222 -13.02 11.42 0.10
N VAL A 223 -12.10 11.03 1.01
CA VAL A 223 -11.87 11.75 2.28
C VAL A 223 -11.19 13.09 2.05
N LEU A 224 -10.19 13.13 1.17
CA LEU A 224 -9.32 14.30 0.99
C LEU A 224 -10.09 15.61 0.69
N PRO A 225 -11.10 15.65 -0.19
CA PRO A 225 -11.88 16.87 -0.43
C PRO A 225 -12.61 17.42 0.80
N PHE A 226 -12.98 16.58 1.77
CA PHE A 226 -13.63 17.01 3.01
C PHE A 226 -12.66 17.64 4.02
N LEU A 227 -11.36 17.66 3.72
CA LEU A 227 -10.34 18.21 4.61
C LEU A 227 -9.91 19.63 4.22
N MET A 228 -10.50 20.23 3.18
CA MET A 228 -10.13 21.57 2.70
C MET A 228 -10.36 22.68 3.73
N ASP A 229 -11.21 22.48 4.72
CA ASP A 229 -11.47 23.40 5.83
C ASP A 229 -10.56 23.19 7.05
N ARG A 230 -9.69 22.16 7.01
CA ARG A 230 -8.75 21.84 8.08
C ARG A 230 -7.49 22.69 7.97
N LYS A 231 -6.72 22.74 9.06
CA LYS A 231 -5.49 23.54 9.18
C LYS A 231 -4.34 22.69 9.66
N ASP A 232 -3.16 22.99 9.12
CA ASP A 232 -1.87 22.45 9.58
C ASP A 232 -1.78 20.93 9.58
N LEU A 233 -2.44 20.27 8.63
CA LEU A 233 -2.33 18.83 8.48
C LEU A 233 -0.89 18.43 8.08
N GLY A 234 -0.46 17.26 8.53
CA GLY A 234 0.79 16.64 8.14
C GLY A 234 0.54 15.33 7.39
N VAL A 235 1.59 14.79 6.78
CA VAL A 235 1.56 13.46 6.16
C VAL A 235 2.76 12.63 6.64
N HIS A 236 2.48 11.41 7.05
CA HIS A 236 3.40 10.31 7.22
C HIS A 236 2.66 9.07 6.74
N SER A 237 2.94 8.64 5.53
CA SER A 237 2.17 7.62 4.83
C SER A 237 3.09 6.68 4.07
N GLU A 238 2.63 5.47 3.83
CA GLU A 238 3.24 4.53 2.92
C GLU A 238 3.32 5.12 1.51
N LEU A 239 2.20 5.68 1.06
CA LEU A 239 2.06 6.29 -0.25
C LEU A 239 1.23 7.59 -0.20
N VAL A 240 1.33 8.35 -1.29
CA VAL A 240 0.48 9.52 -1.58
C VAL A 240 0.02 9.46 -3.04
N SER A 241 -1.17 9.96 -3.32
CA SER A 241 -1.78 10.06 -4.65
C SER A 241 -2.06 11.50 -5.06
N ASP A 242 -2.56 11.69 -6.30
CA ASP A 242 -2.94 13.00 -6.84
C ASP A 242 -3.90 13.81 -5.93
N GLY A 243 -4.69 13.11 -5.11
CA GLY A 243 -5.66 13.75 -4.21
C GLY A 243 -5.04 14.66 -3.13
N ALA A 244 -3.76 14.47 -2.81
CA ALA A 244 -3.06 15.30 -1.84
C ALA A 244 -2.63 16.68 -2.41
N ILE A 245 -2.45 16.80 -3.73
CA ILE A 245 -1.94 18.03 -4.36
C ILE A 245 -2.78 19.27 -4.01
N PRO A 246 -4.12 19.25 -4.18
CA PRO A 246 -4.94 20.43 -3.85
C PRO A 246 -4.81 20.90 -2.39
N LEU A 247 -4.68 19.94 -1.46
CA LEU A 247 -4.52 20.24 -0.03
C LEU A 247 -3.15 20.85 0.29
N ILE A 248 -2.10 20.40 -0.41
CA ILE A 248 -0.76 20.96 -0.28
C ILE A 248 -0.70 22.36 -0.89
N GLU A 249 -1.22 22.54 -2.10
CA GLU A 249 -1.27 23.85 -2.79
C GLU A 249 -2.09 24.89 -2.03
N ALA A 250 -3.18 24.46 -1.38
CA ALA A 250 -4.00 25.33 -0.52
C ALA A 250 -3.38 25.60 0.88
N GLY A 251 -2.23 24.98 1.20
CA GLY A 251 -1.58 25.12 2.49
C GLY A 251 -2.27 24.38 3.64
N VAL A 252 -3.26 23.55 3.35
CA VAL A 252 -3.95 22.69 4.34
C VAL A 252 -3.01 21.62 4.86
N ILE A 253 -2.29 20.94 3.94
CA ILE A 253 -1.19 20.04 4.28
C ILE A 253 0.12 20.84 4.19
N ASN A 254 0.61 21.31 5.32
CA ASN A 254 1.86 22.08 5.44
C ASN A 254 2.83 21.48 6.46
N GLY A 255 2.39 20.49 7.24
CA GLY A 255 3.19 19.81 8.26
C GLY A 255 3.69 20.70 9.39
N ALA A 256 3.13 21.92 9.56
CA ALA A 256 3.63 22.89 10.54
C ALA A 256 3.52 22.39 11.98
N ARG A 257 2.50 21.59 12.28
CA ARG A 257 2.26 21.02 13.62
C ARG A 257 2.79 19.60 13.80
N LYS A 258 3.47 19.03 12.80
CA LYS A 258 4.17 17.73 12.98
C LYS A 258 5.30 17.88 14.00
N ASN A 259 5.32 17.01 14.98
CA ASN A 259 6.41 16.92 15.96
C ASN A 259 7.54 15.97 15.50
N PHE A 260 7.29 15.12 14.51
CA PHE A 260 8.28 14.29 13.85
C PHE A 260 8.42 14.67 12.37
N LYS A 261 9.64 15.01 11.91
CA LYS A 261 9.89 15.53 10.56
C LYS A 261 8.96 16.70 10.19
N PRO A 262 9.00 17.82 10.95
CA PRO A 262 8.11 18.97 10.72
C PRO A 262 8.28 19.51 9.29
N ARG A 263 7.15 19.96 8.70
CA ARG A 263 7.07 20.50 7.33
C ARG A 263 7.47 19.54 6.22
N LYS A 264 7.57 18.23 6.51
CA LYS A 264 7.85 17.19 5.51
C LYS A 264 6.67 16.27 5.30
N VAL A 265 6.44 15.90 4.07
CA VAL A 265 5.58 14.81 3.63
C VAL A 265 6.46 13.57 3.54
N ILE A 266 6.26 12.62 4.45
CA ILE A 266 7.05 11.38 4.52
C ILE A 266 6.30 10.29 3.78
N VAL A 267 6.94 9.67 2.79
CA VAL A 267 6.36 8.62 1.94
C VAL A 267 7.39 7.57 1.54
N GLY A 268 6.91 6.36 1.20
CA GLY A 268 7.73 5.30 0.57
C GLY A 268 7.67 5.37 -0.94
N PHE A 269 6.48 5.62 -1.49
CA PHE A 269 6.24 5.64 -2.93
C PHE A 269 5.03 6.51 -3.31
N ILE A 270 4.87 6.72 -4.61
CA ILE A 270 3.74 7.46 -5.21
C ILE A 270 2.97 6.52 -6.14
N ILE A 271 1.64 6.60 -6.05
CA ILE A 271 0.74 5.98 -7.02
C ILE A 271 -0.22 7.05 -7.53
N GLY A 272 -0.26 7.26 -8.84
CA GLY A 272 -1.13 8.28 -9.42
C GLY A 272 -0.91 8.52 -10.90
N SER A 273 -1.17 9.75 -11.32
CA SER A 273 -0.98 10.22 -12.68
C SER A 273 0.32 11.01 -12.84
N LYS A 274 0.62 11.39 -14.08
CA LYS A 274 1.75 12.29 -14.37
C LYS A 274 1.73 13.56 -13.53
N LYS A 275 0.55 14.03 -13.10
CA LYS A 275 0.42 15.25 -12.29
C LYS A 275 1.18 15.16 -10.96
N ILE A 276 1.02 14.03 -10.22
CA ILE A 276 1.74 13.87 -8.96
C ILE A 276 3.23 13.60 -9.20
N PHE A 277 3.61 12.95 -10.30
CA PHE A 277 5.03 12.73 -10.64
C PHE A 277 5.75 14.04 -10.90
N ASP A 278 5.14 14.94 -11.70
CA ASP A 278 5.66 16.30 -11.92
C ASP A 278 5.69 17.13 -10.63
N PHE A 279 4.72 16.92 -9.74
CA PHE A 279 4.61 17.67 -8.49
C PHE A 279 5.69 17.31 -7.47
N VAL A 280 6.14 16.04 -7.45
CA VAL A 280 7.20 15.59 -6.54
C VAL A 280 8.61 15.82 -7.09
N ASP A 281 8.74 16.12 -8.40
CA ASP A 281 10.04 16.34 -9.01
C ASP A 281 10.76 17.53 -8.38
N ASN A 282 11.95 17.28 -7.85
CA ASN A 282 12.77 18.28 -7.15
C ASN A 282 12.00 19.06 -6.06
N ASN A 283 10.97 18.47 -5.46
CA ASN A 283 10.14 19.12 -4.43
C ASN A 283 10.65 18.77 -3.02
N PRO A 284 11.32 19.69 -2.31
CA PRO A 284 11.96 19.42 -1.02
C PRO A 284 10.97 19.22 0.15
N ILE A 285 9.66 19.43 -0.04
CA ILE A 285 8.68 19.10 1.00
C ILE A 285 8.48 17.60 1.14
N PHE A 286 8.76 16.80 0.10
CA PHE A 286 8.69 15.35 0.13
C PHE A 286 10.04 14.75 0.57
N GLU A 287 9.96 13.78 1.46
CA GLU A 287 11.05 12.87 1.78
C GLU A 287 10.59 11.44 1.56
N PHE A 288 11.24 10.75 0.64
CA PHE A 288 11.00 9.34 0.33
C PHE A 288 11.94 8.46 1.13
N HIS A 289 11.40 7.42 1.73
CA HIS A 289 12.16 6.50 2.58
C HIS A 289 11.78 5.04 2.29
N PRO A 290 12.64 4.07 2.65
CA PRO A 290 12.29 2.66 2.63
C PRO A 290 11.08 2.34 3.51
N THR A 291 10.40 1.22 3.21
CA THR A 291 9.22 0.80 3.99
C THR A 291 9.59 0.44 5.44
N SER A 292 10.78 -0.04 5.70
CA SER A 292 11.31 -0.23 7.05
C SER A 292 11.39 1.06 7.88
N TYR A 293 11.34 2.23 7.23
CA TYR A 293 11.26 3.54 7.89
C TYR A 293 9.82 4.09 7.89
N THR A 294 9.16 4.14 6.72
CA THR A 294 7.82 4.76 6.62
C THR A 294 6.78 3.97 7.39
N ASN A 295 6.91 2.65 7.41
CA ASN A 295 5.96 1.70 8.02
C ASN A 295 6.42 1.21 9.41
N ASP A 296 7.54 1.70 9.96
CA ASP A 296 7.93 1.36 11.32
C ASP A 296 6.91 1.91 12.34
N PRO A 297 6.18 1.03 13.08
CA PRO A 297 5.20 1.47 14.06
C PRO A 297 5.76 2.41 15.14
N LEU A 298 7.05 2.30 15.47
CA LEU A 298 7.69 3.18 16.45
C LEU A 298 7.94 4.58 15.88
N LEU A 299 8.29 4.69 14.60
CA LEU A 299 8.44 5.98 13.93
C LEU A 299 7.08 6.64 13.66
N ILE A 300 6.09 5.84 13.22
CA ILE A 300 4.71 6.31 13.03
C ILE A 300 4.17 6.88 14.35
N ALA A 301 4.37 6.18 15.46
CA ALA A 301 3.92 6.59 16.80
C ALA A 301 4.53 7.91 17.29
N ARG A 302 5.63 8.38 16.70
CA ARG A 302 6.23 9.69 17.02
C ARG A 302 5.41 10.87 16.51
N ASN A 303 4.43 10.65 15.62
CA ASN A 303 3.53 11.69 15.15
C ASN A 303 2.32 11.80 16.10
N ASP A 304 2.22 12.88 16.87
CA ASP A 304 1.01 13.19 17.63
C ASP A 304 -0.18 13.35 16.66
N ASN A 305 -1.38 12.98 17.10
CA ASN A 305 -2.61 13.02 16.31
C ASN A 305 -2.51 12.24 14.98
N MET A 306 -1.79 11.13 14.97
CA MET A 306 -1.68 10.25 13.79
C MET A 306 -3.03 9.62 13.45
N VAL A 307 -3.56 9.87 12.28
CA VAL A 307 -4.78 9.28 11.74
C VAL A 307 -4.42 8.31 10.62
N ALA A 308 -4.59 7.03 10.88
CA ALA A 308 -4.34 5.96 9.91
C ALA A 308 -5.67 5.47 9.33
N ILE A 309 -5.87 5.63 8.01
CA ILE A 309 -7.10 5.27 7.31
C ILE A 309 -6.84 4.06 6.43
N ASN A 310 -7.39 2.93 6.81
CA ASN A 310 -7.23 1.66 6.11
C ASN A 310 -8.59 1.05 5.78
N SER A 311 -8.63 0.15 4.80
CA SER A 311 -9.84 -0.54 4.39
C SER A 311 -9.82 -2.02 4.75
N ALA A 312 -10.98 -2.69 4.64
CA ALA A 312 -11.12 -4.11 4.90
C ALA A 312 -12.07 -4.77 3.90
N LEU A 313 -12.01 -6.09 3.81
CA LEU A 313 -12.97 -6.91 3.08
C LEU A 313 -14.11 -7.39 3.96
N GLN A 314 -13.81 -7.79 5.21
CA GLN A 314 -14.79 -8.21 6.21
C GLN A 314 -14.34 -7.83 7.62
N ILE A 315 -15.31 -7.60 8.51
CA ILE A 315 -15.11 -7.41 9.96
C ILE A 315 -16.12 -8.28 10.71
N ASP A 316 -15.66 -9.09 11.66
CA ASP A 316 -16.58 -9.86 12.51
C ASP A 316 -17.06 -9.07 13.74
N LEU A 317 -18.12 -9.57 14.41
CA LEU A 317 -18.72 -8.91 15.56
C LEU A 317 -17.80 -8.79 16.79
N THR A 318 -16.65 -9.45 16.79
CA THR A 318 -15.62 -9.29 17.83
C THR A 318 -14.60 -8.20 17.47
N GLY A 319 -14.60 -7.73 16.20
CA GLY A 319 -13.69 -6.73 15.67
C GLY A 319 -12.44 -7.30 15.00
N GLN A 320 -12.41 -8.59 14.63
CA GLN A 320 -11.37 -9.14 13.76
C GLN A 320 -11.58 -8.66 12.32
N VAL A 321 -10.49 -8.31 11.66
CA VAL A 321 -10.52 -7.74 10.30
C VAL A 321 -9.78 -8.64 9.33
N CYS A 322 -10.44 -8.99 8.23
CA CYS A 322 -9.83 -9.56 7.04
C CYS A 322 -9.73 -8.49 5.95
N SER A 323 -8.53 -8.33 5.37
CA SER A 323 -8.26 -7.35 4.31
C SER A 323 -7.60 -7.96 3.09
N ASP A 324 -7.07 -9.17 3.17
CA ASP A 324 -6.24 -9.80 2.14
C ASP A 324 -6.91 -10.94 1.37
N SER A 325 -8.05 -11.46 1.87
CA SER A 325 -8.68 -12.64 1.30
C SER A 325 -10.21 -12.62 1.37
N ILE A 326 -10.87 -13.37 0.50
CA ILE A 326 -12.31 -13.65 0.54
C ILE A 326 -12.45 -15.17 0.68
N GLY A 327 -12.66 -15.64 1.90
CA GLY A 327 -12.51 -17.06 2.22
C GLY A 327 -11.06 -17.49 1.95
N ASN A 328 -10.88 -18.55 1.17
CA ASN A 328 -9.57 -19.06 0.76
C ASN A 328 -9.01 -18.43 -0.53
N GLN A 329 -9.69 -17.46 -1.11
CA GLN A 329 -9.23 -16.75 -2.30
C GLN A 329 -8.45 -15.51 -1.89
N PHE A 330 -7.18 -15.41 -2.25
CA PHE A 330 -6.36 -14.25 -1.98
C PHE A 330 -6.77 -13.08 -2.87
N TYR A 331 -6.89 -11.89 -2.27
CA TYR A 331 -7.32 -10.67 -2.95
C TYR A 331 -6.20 -9.63 -3.04
N SER A 332 -5.45 -9.48 -1.96
CA SER A 332 -4.31 -8.55 -1.86
C SER A 332 -3.24 -9.14 -0.93
N GLY A 333 -2.44 -8.32 -0.30
CA GLY A 333 -1.51 -8.73 0.76
C GLY A 333 -1.86 -8.08 2.09
N ILE A 334 -1.08 -8.38 3.10
CA ILE A 334 -1.17 -7.74 4.42
C ILE A 334 -0.88 -6.24 4.29
N GLY A 335 0.17 -5.88 3.54
CA GLY A 335 0.58 -4.49 3.33
C GLY A 335 0.98 -3.79 4.63
N GLY A 336 0.82 -2.47 4.66
CA GLY A 336 1.14 -1.62 5.80
C GLY A 336 -0.01 -1.37 6.78
N GLN A 337 -1.17 -2.02 6.60
CA GLN A 337 -2.35 -1.76 7.44
C GLN A 337 -2.05 -1.92 8.92
N VAL A 338 -1.45 -3.04 9.31
CA VAL A 338 -1.16 -3.34 10.72
C VAL A 338 -0.09 -2.40 11.26
N ASP A 339 0.92 -2.08 10.46
CA ASP A 339 1.99 -1.15 10.83
C ASP A 339 1.42 0.21 11.23
N PHE A 340 0.58 0.80 10.36
CA PHE A 340 -0.03 2.10 10.60
C PHE A 340 -1.09 2.09 11.69
N LEU A 341 -1.94 1.06 11.76
CA LEU A 341 -2.90 0.94 12.85
C LEU A 341 -2.19 0.81 14.21
N ARG A 342 -1.10 0.04 14.28
CA ARG A 342 -0.30 -0.12 15.48
C ARG A 342 0.41 1.19 15.85
N GLY A 343 1.07 1.84 14.91
CA GLY A 343 1.71 3.14 15.12
C GLY A 343 0.73 4.19 15.59
N ALA A 344 -0.40 4.37 14.90
CA ALA A 344 -1.44 5.31 15.29
C ALA A 344 -2.06 4.97 16.65
N SER A 345 -2.15 3.68 17.02
CA SER A 345 -2.67 3.29 18.34
C SER A 345 -1.75 3.68 19.49
N HIS A 346 -0.45 3.84 19.26
CA HIS A 346 0.54 4.26 20.26
C HIS A 346 0.81 5.78 20.21
N ALA A 347 0.45 6.43 19.11
CA ALA A 347 0.59 7.89 18.98
C ALA A 347 -0.34 8.61 19.97
N LYS A 348 0.14 9.71 20.57
CA LYS A 348 -0.71 10.57 21.41
C LYS A 348 -1.81 11.18 20.56
N GLY A 349 -3.07 10.98 20.95
CA GLY A 349 -4.23 11.44 20.18
C GLY A 349 -4.47 10.66 18.87
N GLY A 350 -3.79 9.54 18.67
CA GLY A 350 -3.84 8.77 17.43
C GLY A 350 -5.17 8.05 17.22
N LYS A 351 -5.60 7.95 15.96
CA LYS A 351 -6.88 7.37 15.54
C LYS A 351 -6.64 6.31 14.43
N PRO A 352 -6.45 5.03 14.81
CA PRO A 352 -6.41 3.93 13.84
C PRO A 352 -7.83 3.60 13.36
N ILE A 353 -8.09 3.80 12.06
CA ILE A 353 -9.41 3.71 11.44
C ILE A 353 -9.44 2.59 10.41
N ILE A 354 -10.46 1.73 10.49
CA ILE A 354 -10.88 0.84 9.42
C ILE A 354 -12.14 1.43 8.80
N ALA A 355 -12.03 1.91 7.57
CA ALA A 355 -13.13 2.47 6.78
C ALA A 355 -13.59 1.45 5.74
N ILE A 356 -14.85 1.06 5.79
CA ILE A 356 -15.39 -0.03 4.99
C ILE A 356 -16.86 0.26 4.61
N SER A 357 -17.26 -0.06 3.37
CA SER A 357 -18.68 -0.11 3.05
C SER A 357 -19.34 -1.24 3.82
N SER A 358 -20.52 -1.01 4.38
CA SER A 358 -21.25 -2.02 5.15
C SER A 358 -21.63 -3.24 4.34
N THR A 359 -21.71 -3.10 3.00
CA THR A 359 -22.10 -4.16 2.07
C THR A 359 -21.18 -4.28 0.86
N ALA A 360 -21.28 -5.42 0.17
CA ALA A 360 -20.67 -5.68 -1.13
C ALA A 360 -21.71 -6.18 -2.12
N LYS A 361 -21.31 -6.35 -3.39
CA LYS A 361 -22.14 -6.85 -4.51
C LYS A 361 -23.50 -6.16 -4.56
N SER A 362 -23.48 -4.84 -4.68
CA SER A 362 -24.71 -4.01 -4.77
C SER A 362 -25.70 -4.24 -3.61
N GLY A 363 -25.18 -4.35 -2.38
CA GLY A 363 -26.01 -4.47 -1.17
C GLY A 363 -26.51 -5.88 -0.86
N THR A 364 -26.04 -6.90 -1.57
CA THR A 364 -26.49 -8.29 -1.35
C THR A 364 -25.72 -9.05 -0.28
N ILE A 365 -24.51 -8.61 0.08
CA ILE A 365 -23.63 -9.27 1.05
C ILE A 365 -23.22 -8.28 2.11
N SER A 366 -23.34 -8.64 3.39
CA SER A 366 -22.79 -7.85 4.51
C SER A 366 -21.28 -8.01 4.61
N ARG A 367 -20.58 -6.90 4.88
CA ARG A 367 -19.15 -6.91 5.22
C ARG A 367 -18.89 -6.89 6.72
N ILE A 368 -19.91 -6.53 7.52
CA ILE A 368 -19.91 -6.78 8.96
C ILE A 368 -20.64 -8.10 9.18
N VAL A 369 -19.91 -9.11 9.62
CA VAL A 369 -20.36 -10.50 9.65
C VAL A 369 -20.31 -11.09 11.06
N PRO A 370 -21.09 -12.15 11.38
CA PRO A 370 -21.02 -12.84 12.66
C PRO A 370 -19.62 -13.36 12.99
N MET A 371 -19.00 -14.02 12.01
CA MET A 371 -17.62 -14.51 12.00
C MET A 371 -17.04 -14.29 10.60
N LEU A 372 -15.73 -14.09 10.52
CA LEU A 372 -15.06 -14.06 9.21
C LEU A 372 -15.35 -15.33 8.42
N SER A 373 -15.40 -15.21 7.10
CA SER A 373 -15.62 -16.34 6.20
C SER A 373 -14.60 -17.46 6.48
N PRO A 374 -14.99 -18.74 6.41
CA PRO A 374 -14.05 -19.85 6.56
C PRO A 374 -12.88 -19.70 5.57
N GLY A 375 -11.64 -19.82 6.06
CA GLY A 375 -10.41 -19.64 5.28
C GLY A 375 -9.93 -18.19 5.17
N ALA A 376 -10.71 -17.20 5.58
CA ALA A 376 -10.28 -15.80 5.57
C ALA A 376 -9.17 -15.52 6.61
N GLY A 377 -8.14 -14.78 6.21
CA GLY A 377 -7.05 -14.36 7.08
C GLY A 377 -7.49 -13.30 8.10
N VAL A 378 -6.94 -13.35 9.31
CA VAL A 378 -7.08 -12.26 10.30
C VAL A 378 -5.89 -11.32 10.13
N VAL A 379 -6.01 -10.34 9.23
CA VAL A 379 -4.94 -9.35 9.00
C VAL A 379 -4.77 -8.45 10.21
N THR A 380 -5.89 -7.94 10.77
CA THR A 380 -5.82 -7.13 11.99
C THR A 380 -6.63 -7.79 13.10
N SER A 381 -5.94 -8.10 14.21
CA SER A 381 -6.57 -8.74 15.35
C SER A 381 -7.54 -7.80 16.07
N ARG A 382 -8.54 -8.40 16.76
CA ARG A 382 -9.54 -7.64 17.54
C ARG A 382 -8.96 -6.72 18.62
N GLY A 383 -7.75 -7.00 19.10
CA GLY A 383 -7.07 -6.18 20.09
C GLY A 383 -6.57 -4.84 19.56
N LEU A 384 -6.33 -4.74 18.25
CA LEU A 384 -5.75 -3.55 17.63
C LEU A 384 -6.82 -2.62 17.03
N VAL A 385 -7.97 -3.15 16.59
CA VAL A 385 -9.03 -2.35 15.95
C VAL A 385 -9.70 -1.42 16.95
N ARG A 386 -9.69 -0.09 16.65
CA ARG A 386 -10.31 0.93 17.51
C ARG A 386 -11.50 1.62 16.87
N TYR A 387 -11.37 2.11 15.65
CA TYR A 387 -12.44 2.78 14.91
C TYR A 387 -12.83 1.94 13.70
N VAL A 388 -14.12 1.70 13.54
CA VAL A 388 -14.71 1.13 12.33
C VAL A 388 -15.73 2.13 11.80
N VAL A 389 -15.54 2.55 10.56
CA VAL A 389 -16.36 3.59 9.93
C VAL A 389 -17.04 3.02 8.70
N THR A 390 -18.35 3.16 8.64
CA THR A 390 -19.18 2.83 7.49
C THR A 390 -19.99 4.06 7.06
N GLU A 391 -20.82 3.93 6.04
CA GLU A 391 -21.80 4.94 5.64
C GLU A 391 -22.87 5.21 6.72
N PHE A 392 -23.05 4.30 7.68
CA PHE A 392 -24.02 4.41 8.78
C PHE A 392 -23.44 5.04 10.06
N GLY A 393 -22.16 5.36 10.09
CA GLY A 393 -21.54 6.04 11.22
C GLY A 393 -20.22 5.43 11.67
N VAL A 394 -19.87 5.68 12.93
CA VAL A 394 -18.59 5.33 13.55
C VAL A 394 -18.82 4.40 14.73
N ALA A 395 -18.21 3.22 14.73
CA ALA A 395 -18.11 2.33 15.87
C ALA A 395 -16.73 2.47 16.53
N TYR A 396 -16.69 2.86 17.81
CA TYR A 396 -15.45 2.89 18.59
C TYR A 396 -15.37 1.65 19.46
N LEU A 397 -14.32 0.85 19.33
CA LEU A 397 -14.21 -0.49 19.92
C LEU A 397 -13.18 -0.59 21.07
N HIS A 398 -12.32 0.42 21.26
CA HIS A 398 -11.29 0.37 22.29
C HIS A 398 -11.89 0.41 23.70
N GLY A 399 -11.40 -0.47 24.56
CA GLY A 399 -11.90 -0.59 25.95
C GLY A 399 -13.28 -1.24 26.08
N LYS A 400 -13.90 -1.72 24.98
CA LYS A 400 -15.22 -2.35 24.98
C LYS A 400 -15.14 -3.86 25.09
N SER A 401 -16.07 -4.42 25.86
CA SER A 401 -16.32 -5.86 25.93
C SER A 401 -16.86 -6.40 24.60
N ILE A 402 -16.83 -7.73 24.40
CA ILE A 402 -17.40 -8.36 23.18
C ILE A 402 -18.84 -7.95 22.95
N ARG A 403 -19.65 -7.88 24.01
CA ARG A 403 -21.06 -7.42 23.98
C ARG A 403 -21.16 -6.01 23.40
N GLU A 404 -20.37 -5.09 23.91
CA GLU A 404 -20.40 -3.69 23.50
C GLU A 404 -19.83 -3.50 22.10
N ARG A 405 -18.83 -4.30 21.71
CA ARG A 405 -18.27 -4.34 20.35
C ARG A 405 -19.31 -4.82 19.34
N ALA A 406 -19.97 -5.95 19.63
CA ALA A 406 -21.00 -6.51 18.77
C ALA A 406 -22.13 -5.47 18.57
N LYS A 407 -22.61 -4.84 19.66
CA LYS A 407 -23.62 -3.77 19.55
C LYS A 407 -23.15 -2.63 18.67
N ALA A 408 -21.95 -2.10 18.90
CA ALA A 408 -21.41 -0.96 18.13
C ALA A 408 -21.25 -1.30 16.65
N LEU A 409 -20.83 -2.52 16.31
CA LEU A 409 -20.68 -2.97 14.92
C LEU A 409 -22.04 -3.21 14.24
N ILE A 410 -23.04 -3.75 14.99
CA ILE A 410 -24.41 -3.87 14.48
C ILE A 410 -25.00 -2.49 14.19
N ASP A 411 -24.77 -1.49 15.05
CA ASP A 411 -25.30 -0.13 14.89
C ASP A 411 -24.79 0.53 13.57
N VAL A 412 -23.55 0.21 13.14
CA VAL A 412 -22.96 0.72 11.89
C VAL A 412 -23.07 -0.24 10.70
N SER A 413 -23.70 -1.41 10.89
CA SER A 413 -23.98 -2.34 9.79
C SER A 413 -25.21 -1.87 8.96
N HIS A 414 -25.33 -2.39 7.74
CA HIS A 414 -26.48 -2.11 6.91
C HIS A 414 -27.78 -2.63 7.58
N PRO A 415 -28.85 -1.83 7.67
CA PRO A 415 -30.09 -2.20 8.38
C PRO A 415 -30.66 -3.57 8.02
N LYS A 416 -30.59 -3.94 6.72
CA LYS A 416 -31.05 -5.24 6.20
C LYS A 416 -30.46 -6.46 6.90
N PHE A 417 -29.26 -6.36 7.44
CA PHE A 417 -28.52 -7.50 8.05
C PHE A 417 -28.49 -7.45 9.57
N ARG A 418 -29.05 -6.41 10.22
CA ARG A 418 -28.97 -6.24 11.68
C ARG A 418 -29.69 -7.35 12.43
N ASP A 419 -30.82 -7.81 11.92
CA ASP A 419 -31.59 -8.90 12.55
C ASP A 419 -30.78 -10.20 12.60
N GLU A 420 -30.15 -10.59 11.50
CA GLU A 420 -29.27 -11.77 11.46
C GLU A 420 -28.11 -11.65 12.46
N LEU A 421 -27.47 -10.48 12.53
CA LEU A 421 -26.38 -10.22 13.46
C LEU A 421 -26.84 -10.29 14.93
N TYR A 422 -28.02 -9.78 15.25
CA TYR A 422 -28.61 -9.92 16.58
C TYR A 422 -28.95 -11.37 16.91
N GLU A 423 -29.54 -12.13 16.00
CA GLU A 423 -29.83 -13.55 16.18
C GLU A 423 -28.57 -14.37 16.52
N TYR A 424 -27.46 -14.06 15.82
CA TYR A 424 -26.19 -14.68 16.14
C TYR A 424 -25.72 -14.34 17.55
N CYS A 425 -25.82 -13.08 17.99
CA CYS A 425 -25.44 -12.64 19.32
C CYS A 425 -26.32 -13.29 20.41
N GLU A 426 -27.61 -13.49 20.16
CA GLU A 426 -28.53 -14.18 21.07
C GLU A 426 -28.15 -15.65 21.23
N LYS A 427 -27.86 -16.35 20.11
CA LYS A 427 -27.39 -17.75 20.09
C LYS A 427 -26.08 -17.93 20.87
N THR A 428 -25.15 -16.99 20.71
CA THR A 428 -23.84 -17.01 21.40
C THR A 428 -23.88 -16.42 22.80
N LYS A 429 -25.04 -15.91 23.24
CA LYS A 429 -25.24 -15.23 24.52
C LYS A 429 -24.37 -13.99 24.75
N TRP A 430 -23.95 -13.35 23.67
CA TRP A 430 -23.14 -12.12 23.74
C TRP A 430 -24.01 -10.90 23.99
N LEU A 431 -25.15 -10.80 23.29
CA LEU A 431 -26.04 -9.65 23.33
C LEU A 431 -27.49 -10.12 23.11
N GLN A 432 -28.42 -9.52 23.84
CA GLN A 432 -29.85 -9.68 23.61
C GLN A 432 -30.36 -8.51 22.77
N ARG A 433 -31.32 -8.76 21.87
CA ARG A 433 -31.97 -7.71 21.10
C ARG A 433 -32.69 -6.76 22.07
N PRO A 434 -32.57 -5.44 21.91
CA PRO A 434 -33.38 -4.50 22.67
C PRO A 434 -34.87 -4.82 22.47
N ALA A 435 -35.65 -4.86 23.54
CA ALA A 435 -37.09 -4.98 23.44
C ALA A 435 -37.63 -3.87 22.52
N ALA A 436 -38.47 -4.21 21.54
CA ALA A 436 -39.10 -3.22 20.68
C ALA A 436 -39.77 -2.17 21.61
N GLN A 437 -39.37 -0.91 21.47
CA GLN A 437 -40.11 0.18 22.12
C GLN A 437 -41.50 0.18 21.48
N VAL A 438 -42.47 -0.35 22.21
CA VAL A 438 -43.87 -0.19 21.87
C VAL A 438 -44.14 1.31 22.01
N VAL A 439 -44.13 2.02 20.91
CA VAL A 439 -44.65 3.40 20.90
C VAL A 439 -46.15 3.28 21.12
N PRO A 440 -46.67 3.77 22.26
CA PRO A 440 -48.14 3.76 22.44
C PRO A 440 -48.72 4.62 21.33
N MET A 441 -49.54 4.03 20.47
CA MET A 441 -50.41 4.80 19.60
C MET A 441 -51.28 5.70 20.48
N ARG A 442 -51.07 6.99 20.44
CA ARG A 442 -52.00 7.99 20.92
C ARG A 442 -52.94 8.42 19.85
#